data_ef14fe324252cecd58d398b820bd89c8
#
_entry.id   ef14fe324252cecd58d398b820bd89c8
#
_cell.length_a   1.000
_cell.length_b   1.000
_cell.length_c   1.000
_cell.angle_alpha   90.00
_cell.angle_beta   90.00
_cell.angle_gamma   90.00
#
_symmetry.space_group_name_H-M   'P 1'
#
loop_
_entity.id
_entity.type
_entity.pdbx_description
1 polymer ?
#
loop_
_entity_poly.entity_id
_entity_poly.type
_entity_poly.pdbx_seq_one_letter_code
_entity_poly.pdbx_strand_id
1 'polypeptide(L)'
;MVVGKSEIKVGIVGLGTVGGGTATVLAENADVIAARATAIRLAAVADIATEKARAFLDDIGLKDTVLTDNWHDLINDPEIDIVVETIGGTTLSREVISAALKAGKSVVTANKDLLALYGGELLAIAAEKQTDLFFEAAVAGGIPVVQAVKEGLAGNRFKSIMGIVNGTTNFI
;
A
#
# COMPACT_ATOMS: atom_id res chain seq x y z
N MET A 1 -5.18 -4.52 -13.38
CA MET A 1 -6.04 -3.30 -13.46
C MET A 1 -7.45 -3.69 -13.09
N VAL A 2 -8.00 -3.14 -12.02
CA VAL A 2 -9.37 -3.43 -11.53
C VAL A 2 -10.34 -2.57 -12.36
N VAL A 3 -10.56 -2.96 -13.60
CA VAL A 3 -11.45 -2.21 -14.52
C VAL A 3 -12.88 -2.66 -14.32
N GLY A 4 -13.78 -1.72 -14.02
CA GLY A 4 -15.23 -1.97 -14.02
C GLY A 4 -15.87 -2.27 -12.66
N LYS A 5 -15.12 -2.25 -11.55
CA LYS A 5 -15.72 -2.33 -10.20
C LYS A 5 -16.26 -0.97 -9.77
N SER A 6 -17.43 -0.96 -9.15
CA SER A 6 -18.01 0.25 -8.53
C SER A 6 -17.34 0.60 -7.19
N GLU A 7 -16.70 -0.37 -6.55
CA GLU A 7 -15.97 -0.22 -5.29
C GLU A 7 -14.71 -1.09 -5.31
N ILE A 8 -13.61 -0.56 -4.79
CA ILE A 8 -12.35 -1.27 -4.57
C ILE A 8 -12.22 -1.58 -3.08
N LYS A 9 -11.98 -2.84 -2.75
CA LYS A 9 -11.78 -3.31 -1.38
C LYS A 9 -10.31 -3.41 -1.04
N VAL A 10 -9.92 -2.74 0.03
CA VAL A 10 -8.54 -2.65 0.51
C VAL A 10 -8.38 -3.46 1.80
N GLY A 11 -7.29 -4.22 1.87
CA GLY A 11 -6.81 -4.84 3.11
C GLY A 11 -5.50 -4.17 3.55
N ILE A 12 -5.37 -3.83 4.84
CA ILE A 12 -4.13 -3.29 5.42
C ILE A 12 -3.47 -4.35 6.29
N VAL A 13 -2.17 -4.58 6.06
CA VAL A 13 -1.34 -5.43 6.92
C VAL A 13 -0.37 -4.55 7.72
N GLY A 14 -0.61 -4.47 9.03
CA GLY A 14 0.08 -3.58 9.96
C GLY A 14 -0.66 -2.25 10.18
N LEU A 15 -1.31 -2.09 11.33
CA LEU A 15 -2.06 -0.87 11.72
C LEU A 15 -1.23 0.03 12.66
N GLY A 16 0.07 0.15 12.37
CA GLY A 16 0.95 1.10 13.05
C GLY A 16 0.71 2.55 12.60
N THR A 17 1.70 3.42 12.78
CA THR A 17 1.58 4.85 12.42
C THR A 17 1.18 5.04 10.95
N VAL A 18 1.82 4.34 10.02
CA VAL A 18 1.56 4.49 8.58
C VAL A 18 0.23 3.86 8.19
N GLY A 19 -0.02 2.61 8.62
CA GLY A 19 -1.28 1.91 8.33
C GLY A 19 -2.48 2.59 8.97
N GLY A 20 -2.36 3.06 10.22
CA GLY A 20 -3.38 3.84 10.89
C GLY A 20 -3.67 5.16 10.16
N GLY A 21 -2.64 5.89 9.75
CA GLY A 21 -2.81 7.10 8.93
C GLY A 21 -3.51 6.82 7.61
N THR A 22 -3.18 5.69 6.96
CA THR A 22 -3.86 5.26 5.73
C THR A 22 -5.34 4.96 5.98
N ALA A 23 -5.66 4.24 7.06
CA ALA A 23 -7.04 3.94 7.45
C ALA A 23 -7.84 5.21 7.73
N THR A 24 -7.25 6.18 8.45
CA THR A 24 -7.86 7.49 8.73
C THR A 24 -8.18 8.23 7.43
N VAL A 25 -7.24 8.30 6.50
CA VAL A 25 -7.46 8.96 5.19
C VAL A 25 -8.60 8.30 4.41
N LEU A 26 -8.66 6.97 4.40
CA LEU A 26 -9.73 6.23 3.73
C LEU A 26 -11.11 6.46 4.38
N ALA A 27 -11.16 6.64 5.71
CA ALA A 27 -12.39 6.94 6.44
C ALA A 27 -12.86 8.38 6.23
N GLU A 28 -11.95 9.35 6.47
CA GLU A 28 -12.31 10.77 6.49
C GLU A 28 -12.51 11.37 5.10
N ASN A 29 -11.86 10.83 4.06
CA ASN A 29 -11.90 11.38 2.71
C ASN A 29 -12.62 10.47 1.70
N ALA A 30 -13.47 9.55 2.16
CA ALA A 30 -14.14 8.57 1.31
C ALA A 30 -14.96 9.23 0.17
N ASP A 31 -15.66 10.31 0.44
CA ASP A 31 -16.43 11.07 -0.52
C ASP A 31 -15.54 11.78 -1.57
N VAL A 32 -14.45 12.38 -1.12
CA VAL A 32 -13.47 13.05 -2.01
C VAL A 32 -12.79 12.03 -2.93
N ILE A 33 -12.45 10.86 -2.40
CA ILE A 33 -11.84 9.77 -3.17
C ILE A 33 -12.84 9.25 -4.21
N ALA A 34 -14.08 8.97 -3.80
CA ALA A 34 -15.12 8.47 -4.68
C ALA A 34 -15.48 9.46 -5.80
N ALA A 35 -15.43 10.77 -5.52
CA ALA A 35 -15.70 11.80 -6.52
C ALA A 35 -14.59 11.93 -7.58
N ARG A 36 -13.35 11.53 -7.28
CA ARG A 36 -12.19 11.69 -8.17
C ARG A 36 -11.76 10.40 -8.87
N ALA A 37 -12.12 9.28 -8.31
CA ALA A 37 -11.74 7.97 -8.77
C ALA A 37 -12.90 6.97 -8.57
N THR A 38 -12.60 5.76 -8.13
CA THR A 38 -13.61 4.76 -7.70
C THR A 38 -13.72 4.79 -6.18
N ALA A 39 -14.89 4.46 -5.64
CA ALA A 39 -15.06 4.29 -4.19
C ALA A 39 -14.06 3.25 -3.66
N ILE A 40 -13.39 3.58 -2.56
CA ILE A 40 -12.41 2.69 -1.91
C ILE A 40 -12.91 2.43 -0.49
N ARG A 41 -12.98 1.16 -0.11
CA ARG A 41 -13.40 0.72 1.22
C ARG A 41 -12.31 -0.09 1.90
N LEU A 42 -11.97 0.26 3.14
CA LEU A 42 -11.17 -0.59 4.00
C LEU A 42 -12.01 -1.79 4.46
N ALA A 43 -11.77 -2.95 3.86
CA ALA A 43 -12.54 -4.16 4.11
C ALA A 43 -11.98 -4.96 5.28
N ALA A 44 -10.65 -5.07 5.38
CA ALA A 44 -10.01 -5.85 6.41
C ALA A 44 -8.66 -5.24 6.86
N VAL A 45 -8.30 -5.55 8.10
CA VAL A 45 -7.00 -5.22 8.70
C VAL A 45 -6.41 -6.47 9.33
N ALA A 46 -5.11 -6.71 9.10
CA ALA A 46 -4.34 -7.71 9.82
C ALA A 46 -3.30 -7.01 10.72
N ASP A 47 -3.41 -7.21 12.03
CA ASP A 47 -2.46 -6.69 13.01
C ASP A 47 -2.39 -7.60 14.22
N ILE A 48 -1.19 -7.88 14.73
CA ILE A 48 -1.00 -8.73 15.90
C ILE A 48 -1.53 -8.10 17.21
N ALA A 49 -1.63 -6.77 17.26
CA ALA A 49 -2.18 -6.02 18.39
C ALA A 49 -3.69 -5.77 18.21
N THR A 50 -4.47 -6.83 18.05
CA THR A 50 -5.90 -6.78 17.67
C THR A 50 -6.75 -5.90 18.58
N GLU A 51 -6.56 -5.92 19.90
CA GLU A 51 -7.32 -5.07 20.83
C GLU A 51 -7.10 -3.58 20.55
N LYS A 52 -5.82 -3.19 20.38
CA LYS A 52 -5.45 -1.81 20.06
C LYS A 52 -5.95 -1.40 18.67
N ALA A 53 -5.82 -2.30 17.71
CA ALA A 53 -6.30 -2.08 16.34
C ALA A 53 -7.82 -1.90 16.31
N ARG A 54 -8.59 -2.69 17.05
CA ARG A 54 -10.05 -2.56 17.17
C ARG A 54 -10.45 -1.23 17.76
N ALA A 55 -9.84 -0.85 18.88
CA ALA A 55 -10.12 0.44 19.52
C ALA A 55 -9.86 1.63 18.57
N PHE A 56 -8.78 1.57 17.82
CA PHE A 56 -8.45 2.60 16.82
C PHE A 56 -9.47 2.65 15.67
N LEU A 57 -9.84 1.48 15.09
CA LEU A 57 -10.82 1.42 14.01
C LEU A 57 -12.20 1.93 14.45
N ASP A 58 -12.61 1.62 15.67
CA ASP A 58 -13.88 2.09 16.25
C ASP A 58 -13.87 3.61 16.45
N ASP A 59 -12.75 4.19 16.88
CA ASP A 59 -12.57 5.62 17.07
C ASP A 59 -12.69 6.41 15.77
N ILE A 60 -12.14 5.89 14.67
CA ILE A 60 -12.25 6.51 13.35
C ILE A 60 -13.51 6.10 12.56
N GLY A 61 -14.46 5.41 13.20
CA GLY A 61 -15.76 5.07 12.62
C GLY A 61 -15.78 3.85 11.71
N LEU A 62 -14.69 3.07 11.62
CA LEU A 62 -14.55 1.87 10.78
C LEU A 62 -14.93 0.58 11.53
N LYS A 63 -16.09 0.56 12.18
CA LYS A 63 -16.57 -0.54 13.06
C LYS A 63 -16.78 -1.85 12.32
N ASP A 64 -17.17 -1.79 11.05
CA ASP A 64 -17.49 -2.95 10.21
C ASP A 64 -16.25 -3.55 9.52
N THR A 65 -15.07 -2.97 9.69
CA THR A 65 -13.82 -3.48 9.13
C THR A 65 -13.47 -4.80 9.82
N VAL A 66 -13.25 -5.85 9.03
CA VAL A 66 -12.80 -7.15 9.53
C VAL A 66 -11.40 -7.00 10.13
N LEU A 67 -11.19 -7.58 11.31
CA LEU A 67 -9.89 -7.55 11.99
C LEU A 67 -9.43 -8.98 12.30
N THR A 68 -8.20 -9.28 11.94
CA THR A 68 -7.53 -10.57 12.17
C THR A 68 -6.09 -10.34 12.66
N ASP A 69 -5.49 -11.34 13.30
CA ASP A 69 -4.05 -11.39 13.61
C ASP A 69 -3.25 -12.15 12.54
N ASN A 70 -3.92 -12.73 11.55
CA ASN A 70 -3.34 -13.55 10.51
C ASN A 70 -3.45 -12.87 9.13
N TRP A 71 -2.36 -12.34 8.62
CA TRP A 71 -2.34 -11.65 7.32
C TRP A 71 -2.75 -12.54 6.12
N HIS A 72 -2.63 -13.89 6.25
CA HIS A 72 -3.07 -14.80 5.20
C HIS A 72 -4.58 -14.70 4.94
N ASP A 73 -5.37 -14.31 5.93
CA ASP A 73 -6.81 -14.15 5.75
C ASP A 73 -7.12 -13.07 4.70
N LEU A 74 -6.33 -11.98 4.69
CA LEU A 74 -6.46 -10.92 3.69
C LEU A 74 -6.02 -11.38 2.30
N ILE A 75 -4.96 -12.17 2.23
CA ILE A 75 -4.45 -12.67 0.94
C ILE A 75 -5.41 -13.67 0.31
N ASN A 76 -6.02 -14.53 1.13
CA ASN A 76 -6.94 -15.55 0.68
C ASN A 76 -8.38 -15.06 0.46
N ASP A 77 -8.72 -13.86 0.92
CA ASP A 77 -10.04 -13.27 0.69
C ASP A 77 -10.16 -12.79 -0.77
N PRO A 78 -11.03 -13.42 -1.60
CA PRO A 78 -11.19 -13.03 -3.01
C PRO A 78 -11.81 -11.64 -3.19
N GLU A 79 -12.41 -11.08 -2.15
CA GLU A 79 -13.05 -9.78 -2.18
C GLU A 79 -12.04 -8.62 -2.04
N ILE A 80 -10.84 -8.88 -1.52
CA ILE A 80 -9.80 -7.86 -1.39
C ILE A 80 -9.07 -7.69 -2.72
N ASP A 81 -9.06 -6.47 -3.23
CA ASP A 81 -8.44 -6.10 -4.51
C ASP A 81 -6.99 -5.62 -4.33
N ILE A 82 -6.77 -4.85 -3.27
CA ILE A 82 -5.48 -4.21 -2.98
C ILE A 82 -5.06 -4.52 -1.56
N VAL A 83 -3.79 -4.88 -1.40
CA VAL A 83 -3.15 -5.05 -0.09
C VAL A 83 -2.19 -3.89 0.15
N VAL A 84 -2.36 -3.20 1.29
CA VAL A 84 -1.44 -2.17 1.76
C VAL A 84 -0.54 -2.77 2.83
N GLU A 85 0.77 -2.84 2.56
CA GLU A 85 1.78 -3.35 3.48
C GLU A 85 2.45 -2.19 4.21
N THR A 86 2.33 -2.19 5.54
CA THR A 86 2.90 -1.17 6.44
C THR A 86 3.47 -1.78 7.73
N ILE A 87 3.94 -3.03 7.65
CA ILE A 87 4.50 -3.75 8.81
C ILE A 87 5.88 -3.20 9.18
N GLY A 88 6.69 -2.91 8.14
CA GLY A 88 8.11 -2.61 8.31
C GLY A 88 8.99 -3.87 8.38
N GLY A 89 10.32 -3.67 8.38
CA GLY A 89 11.28 -4.75 8.22
C GLY A 89 11.28 -5.34 6.81
N THR A 90 12.06 -6.39 6.57
CA THR A 90 12.25 -6.89 5.20
C THR A 90 11.83 -8.35 5.01
N THR A 91 11.77 -9.15 6.07
CA THR A 91 11.47 -10.59 5.97
C THR A 91 9.97 -10.82 5.79
N LEU A 92 9.16 -10.47 6.78
CA LEU A 92 7.72 -10.68 6.74
C LEU A 92 7.05 -9.84 5.65
N SER A 93 7.48 -8.58 5.48
CA SER A 93 6.96 -7.70 4.42
C SER A 93 7.19 -8.29 3.02
N ARG A 94 8.35 -8.92 2.76
CA ARG A 94 8.63 -9.61 1.50
C ARG A 94 7.68 -10.79 1.28
N GLU A 95 7.42 -11.58 2.31
CA GLU A 95 6.48 -12.71 2.25
C GLU A 95 5.06 -12.24 1.92
N VAL A 96 4.57 -11.24 2.66
CA VAL A 96 3.23 -10.66 2.46
C VAL A 96 3.06 -10.12 1.06
N ILE A 97 3.99 -9.25 0.59
CA ILE A 97 3.90 -8.65 -0.74
C ILE A 97 3.99 -9.72 -1.83
N SER A 98 4.93 -10.65 -1.72
CA SER A 98 5.08 -11.73 -2.70
C SER A 98 3.82 -12.60 -2.77
N ALA A 99 3.21 -12.92 -1.62
CA ALA A 99 1.98 -13.71 -1.56
C ALA A 99 0.79 -12.96 -2.18
N ALA A 100 0.63 -11.67 -1.87
CA ALA A 100 -0.43 -10.84 -2.41
C ALA A 100 -0.35 -10.73 -3.94
N LEU A 101 0.83 -10.40 -4.48
CA LEU A 101 1.05 -10.32 -5.92
C LEU A 101 0.78 -11.66 -6.61
N LYS A 102 1.26 -12.78 -6.04
CA LYS A 102 1.02 -14.14 -6.56
C LYS A 102 -0.47 -14.54 -6.53
N ALA A 103 -1.22 -14.02 -5.56
CA ALA A 103 -2.68 -14.19 -5.47
C ALA A 103 -3.48 -13.28 -6.41
N GLY A 104 -2.80 -12.48 -7.25
CA GLY A 104 -3.46 -11.58 -8.20
C GLY A 104 -3.93 -10.25 -7.60
N LYS A 105 -3.47 -9.90 -6.40
CA LYS A 105 -3.81 -8.63 -5.75
C LYS A 105 -2.73 -7.59 -6.02
N SER A 106 -3.14 -6.35 -6.31
CA SER A 106 -2.20 -5.23 -6.35
C SER A 106 -1.74 -4.86 -4.95
N VAL A 107 -0.53 -4.32 -4.85
CA VAL A 107 0.08 -4.00 -3.55
C VAL A 107 0.53 -2.54 -3.51
N VAL A 108 0.32 -1.91 -2.36
CA VAL A 108 0.89 -0.60 -2.00
C VAL A 108 1.82 -0.79 -0.80
N THR A 109 3.04 -0.28 -0.87
CA THR A 109 3.99 -0.34 0.25
C THR A 109 4.70 0.99 0.48
N ALA A 110 4.99 1.29 1.74
CA ALA A 110 5.84 2.42 2.15
C ALA A 110 7.25 1.96 2.57
N ASN A 111 7.60 0.70 2.33
CA ASN A 111 8.80 0.07 2.87
C ASN A 111 10.03 0.27 1.97
N LYS A 112 10.75 1.38 2.18
CA LYS A 112 11.94 1.72 1.39
C LYS A 112 13.06 0.69 1.50
N ASP A 113 13.25 0.11 2.70
CA ASP A 113 14.35 -0.84 2.95
C ASP A 113 14.10 -2.16 2.22
N LEU A 114 12.86 -2.62 2.21
CA LEU A 114 12.45 -3.79 1.43
C LEU A 114 12.66 -3.58 -0.08
N LEU A 115 12.24 -2.43 -0.60
CA LEU A 115 12.39 -2.13 -2.02
C LEU A 115 13.85 -2.00 -2.45
N ALA A 116 14.70 -1.46 -1.58
CA ALA A 116 16.14 -1.38 -1.85
C ALA A 116 16.78 -2.77 -2.00
N LEU A 117 16.31 -3.76 -1.23
CA LEU A 117 16.86 -5.12 -1.24
C LEU A 117 16.17 -6.05 -2.25
N TYR A 118 14.85 -5.97 -2.37
CA TYR A 118 14.03 -6.95 -3.08
C TYR A 118 13.10 -6.32 -4.14
N GLY A 119 13.20 -5.02 -4.40
CA GLY A 119 12.29 -4.32 -5.33
C GLY A 119 12.28 -4.94 -6.73
N GLY A 120 13.46 -5.33 -7.26
CA GLY A 120 13.55 -5.98 -8.57
C GLY A 120 12.81 -7.32 -8.64
N GLU A 121 12.93 -8.14 -7.58
CA GLU A 121 12.21 -9.42 -7.46
C GLU A 121 10.70 -9.20 -7.40
N LEU A 122 10.24 -8.28 -6.55
CA LEU A 122 8.82 -8.01 -6.35
C LEU A 122 8.16 -7.41 -7.60
N LEU A 123 8.86 -6.53 -8.31
CA LEU A 123 8.41 -6.00 -9.60
C LEU A 123 8.33 -7.08 -10.68
N ALA A 124 9.26 -8.05 -10.69
CA ALA A 124 9.20 -9.18 -11.61
C ALA A 124 7.96 -10.06 -11.35
N ILE A 125 7.64 -10.34 -10.08
CA ILE A 125 6.41 -11.07 -9.70
C ILE A 125 5.16 -10.29 -10.15
N ALA A 126 5.12 -8.98 -9.89
CA ALA A 126 4.00 -8.15 -10.30
C ALA A 126 3.78 -8.19 -11.82
N ALA A 127 4.86 -8.09 -12.61
CA ALA A 127 4.81 -8.17 -14.06
C ALA A 127 4.32 -9.55 -14.54
N GLU A 128 4.84 -10.66 -13.96
CA GLU A 128 4.42 -12.01 -14.30
C GLU A 128 2.93 -12.24 -14.03
N LYS A 129 2.43 -11.72 -12.90
CA LYS A 129 1.04 -11.90 -12.46
C LYS A 129 0.08 -10.84 -12.99
N GLN A 130 0.58 -9.88 -13.78
CA GLN A 130 -0.21 -8.75 -14.30
C GLN A 130 -0.90 -7.94 -13.18
N THR A 131 -0.21 -7.81 -12.05
CA THR A 131 -0.61 -7.00 -10.89
C THR A 131 0.27 -5.77 -10.79
N ASP A 132 -0.12 -4.81 -9.95
CA ASP A 132 0.65 -3.58 -9.73
C ASP A 132 1.31 -3.58 -8.35
N LEU A 133 2.54 -3.08 -8.29
CA LEU A 133 3.23 -2.74 -7.05
C LEU A 133 3.46 -1.23 -7.02
N PHE A 134 2.74 -0.54 -6.13
CA PHE A 134 2.83 0.89 -5.89
C PHE A 134 3.70 1.18 -4.67
N PHE A 135 4.63 2.11 -4.81
CA PHE A 135 5.61 2.42 -3.76
C PHE A 135 5.96 3.91 -3.66
N GLU A 136 5.05 4.78 -4.07
CA GLU A 136 5.25 6.23 -3.99
C GLU A 136 5.62 6.68 -2.56
N ALA A 137 4.93 6.12 -1.56
CA ALA A 137 5.17 6.43 -0.15
C ALA A 137 6.54 5.96 0.39
N ALA A 138 7.25 5.11 -0.34
CA ALA A 138 8.59 4.66 0.02
C ALA A 138 9.70 5.58 -0.52
N VAL A 139 9.38 6.56 -1.37
CA VAL A 139 10.35 7.37 -2.11
C VAL A 139 10.02 8.86 -1.97
N ALA A 140 11.02 9.68 -1.59
CA ALA A 140 10.93 11.14 -1.56
C ALA A 140 9.81 11.71 -0.64
N GLY A 141 9.38 10.98 0.38
CA GLY A 141 8.36 11.45 1.34
C GLY A 141 7.01 11.74 0.67
N GLY A 142 6.50 12.97 0.81
CA GLY A 142 5.23 13.37 0.20
C GLY A 142 5.32 13.89 -1.23
N ILE A 143 6.47 13.77 -1.90
CA ILE A 143 6.66 14.25 -3.28
C ILE A 143 6.35 13.11 -4.26
N PRO A 144 5.39 13.25 -5.19
CA PRO A 144 4.98 12.20 -6.12
C PRO A 144 5.99 12.04 -7.27
N VAL A 145 7.23 11.63 -6.96
CA VAL A 145 8.33 11.55 -7.93
C VAL A 145 8.23 10.33 -8.84
N VAL A 146 7.78 9.18 -8.33
CA VAL A 146 7.66 7.94 -9.11
C VAL A 146 6.57 8.11 -10.16
N GLN A 147 5.42 8.64 -9.76
CA GLN A 147 4.30 8.93 -10.67
C GLN A 147 4.69 9.98 -11.72
N ALA A 148 5.37 11.05 -11.32
CA ALA A 148 5.84 12.08 -12.25
C ALA A 148 6.75 11.48 -13.33
N VAL A 149 7.68 10.60 -12.95
CA VAL A 149 8.60 9.96 -13.89
C VAL A 149 7.90 8.92 -14.78
N LYS A 150 7.06 8.07 -14.20
CA LYS A 150 6.41 6.96 -14.93
C LYS A 150 5.27 7.42 -15.84
N GLU A 151 4.47 8.37 -15.39
CA GLU A 151 3.25 8.78 -16.06
C GLU A 151 3.39 10.16 -16.70
N GLY A 152 3.71 11.18 -15.89
CA GLY A 152 3.79 12.57 -16.38
C GLY A 152 4.87 12.80 -17.42
N LEU A 153 5.95 12.04 -17.38
CA LEU A 153 7.10 12.15 -18.26
C LEU A 153 7.34 10.89 -19.11
N ALA A 154 6.34 10.04 -19.29
CA ALA A 154 6.43 8.75 -19.98
C ALA A 154 6.97 8.85 -21.42
N GLY A 155 6.76 9.97 -22.11
CA GLY A 155 7.28 10.23 -23.46
C GLY A 155 8.77 10.62 -23.51
N ASN A 156 9.44 10.77 -22.36
CA ASN A 156 10.82 11.26 -22.30
C ASN A 156 11.84 10.12 -22.14
N ARG A 157 13.06 10.37 -22.60
CA ARG A 157 14.21 9.51 -22.34
C ARG A 157 15.13 10.21 -21.33
N PHE A 158 15.15 9.70 -20.11
CA PHE A 158 16.01 10.24 -19.05
C PHE A 158 17.46 9.87 -19.30
N LYS A 159 18.36 10.87 -19.24
CA LYS A 159 19.81 10.65 -19.26
C LYS A 159 20.36 10.52 -17.83
N SER A 160 19.80 11.27 -16.90
CA SER A 160 20.16 11.25 -15.48
C SER A 160 19.03 11.83 -14.64
N ILE A 161 18.95 11.38 -13.39
CA ILE A 161 18.10 11.97 -12.34
C ILE A 161 19.05 12.33 -11.20
N MET A 162 18.99 13.57 -10.74
CA MET A 162 19.79 14.05 -9.61
C MET A 162 18.85 14.63 -8.55
N GLY A 163 19.14 14.38 -7.29
CA GLY A 163 18.35 14.91 -6.19
C GLY A 163 18.95 14.59 -4.83
N ILE A 164 18.45 15.26 -3.79
CA ILE A 164 18.73 14.94 -2.40
C ILE A 164 17.64 13.99 -1.97
N VAL A 165 17.97 12.70 -1.83
CA VAL A 165 16.99 11.62 -1.65
C VAL A 165 16.78 11.20 -0.19
N ASN A 166 17.45 11.87 0.76
CA ASN A 166 17.29 11.61 2.18
C ASN A 166 17.22 12.92 2.97
N GLY A 167 16.04 13.24 3.52
CA GLY A 167 15.82 14.45 4.32
C GLY A 167 16.64 14.48 5.61
N THR A 168 16.78 13.36 6.29
CA THR A 168 17.48 13.27 7.59
C THR A 168 18.96 13.58 7.47
N THR A 169 19.65 13.01 6.49
CA THR A 169 21.09 13.25 6.27
C THR A 169 21.39 14.61 5.68
N ASN A 170 20.39 15.31 5.17
CA ASN A 170 20.56 16.66 4.61
C ASN A 170 20.27 17.77 5.63
N PHE A 171 19.73 17.41 6.80
CA PHE A 171 19.39 18.36 7.86
C PHE A 171 20.51 18.54 8.90
N ILE A 172 21.59 17.79 8.80
CA ILE A 172 22.76 17.84 9.71
C ILE A 172 23.70 18.96 9.30
#